data_c4b6fd9d4266299159924290bac875d7
#
_entry.id   c4b6fd9d4266299159924290bac875d7
#
_cell.length_a   1.000
_cell.length_b   1.000
_cell.length_c   1.000
_cell.angle_alpha   90.00
_cell.angle_beta   90.00
_cell.angle_gamma   90.00
#
_symmetry.space_group_name_H-M   'P 1'
#
loop_
_entity.id
_entity.type
_entity.pdbx_description
1 polymer ?
#
loop_
_entity_poly.entity_id
_entity_poly.type
_entity_poly.pdbx_seq_one_letter_code
_entity_poly.pdbx_strand_id
1 'polypeptide(L)'
;MSRTFFSCTLALISLAAVHASPFVSLGRWLLDAALSSPLYKAVLMPQAKATMVQTAESNGVAWREQLAWIKEQGPWTLDEHDEKIIPDYYRQPFHAYEDGNLCWESAWEGEIASRAVGARNYPKYGAEGEDAFRGAFDEALASLGAKCPPGGTIVDLGCGSGISTRRLAAAHPQAARILGLDLSPHFLAVGRRLLELAPEAEGVVAPVGQPWVQPLGRDRRIELRHADAARTCLADGEADVVCLSLVIHELPPEVTRQVAAEAFRILRPGTGQLWLTEMDFATDGFTKLRANPVLFSLIRSTEPYLDVYADYQTSEQGPAHDLREVGFGAIKLAAATGRHFALVATRPDRGVDARAETIDDRRAETAKADSHLKTWEAKAEGRAERYIR
;
A
#
# COMPACT_ATOMS: atom_id res chain seq x y z
N MET A 1 7.78 0.76 42.70
CA MET A 1 7.48 2.07 42.12
C MET A 1 6.90 1.98 40.70
N SER A 2 6.21 0.87 40.35
CA SER A 2 5.79 0.59 38.95
C SER A 2 4.27 0.52 38.71
N ARG A 3 3.42 0.91 39.67
CA ARG A 3 1.94 0.84 39.53
C ARG A 3 1.24 2.18 39.43
N THR A 4 1.94 3.29 39.60
CA THR A 4 1.31 4.63 39.63
C THR A 4 1.34 5.35 38.28
N PHE A 5 2.20 4.97 37.34
CA PHE A 5 2.26 5.59 36.01
C PHE A 5 1.17 5.08 35.05
N PHE A 6 0.71 3.84 35.22
CA PHE A 6 -0.36 3.27 34.36
C PHE A 6 -1.73 3.81 34.67
N SER A 7 -1.95 4.35 35.87
CA SER A 7 -3.27 4.88 36.29
C SER A 7 -3.57 6.27 35.72
N CYS A 8 -2.54 7.08 35.39
CA CYS A 8 -2.75 8.41 34.81
C CYS A 8 -3.12 8.38 33.34
N THR A 9 -2.63 7.38 32.58
CA THR A 9 -2.91 7.26 31.14
C THR A 9 -4.34 6.75 30.87
N LEU A 10 -4.91 5.95 31.75
CA LEU A 10 -6.27 5.45 31.66
C LEU A 10 -7.34 6.49 32.06
N ALA A 11 -7.00 7.45 32.91
CA ALA A 11 -7.93 8.52 33.32
C ALA A 11 -8.17 9.56 32.21
N LEU A 12 -7.24 9.69 31.23
CA LEU A 12 -7.40 10.58 30.06
C LEU A 12 -8.29 9.97 28.96
N ILE A 13 -8.52 8.66 28.98
CA ILE A 13 -9.30 7.95 27.96
C ILE A 13 -10.82 8.11 28.15
N SER A 14 -11.27 8.48 29.35
CA SER A 14 -12.70 8.57 29.69
C SER A 14 -13.37 9.94 29.37
N LEU A 15 -12.62 10.94 28.90
CA LEU A 15 -13.14 12.29 28.65
C LEU A 15 -13.42 12.65 27.19
N ALA A 16 -13.30 11.72 26.26
CA ALA A 16 -13.30 12.00 24.82
C ALA A 16 -14.62 11.70 24.08
N ALA A 17 -15.74 11.95 24.71
CA ALA A 17 -17.04 11.88 24.04
C ALA A 17 -17.80 13.19 24.15
N VAL A 18 -17.33 14.27 23.50
CA VAL A 18 -18.17 15.47 23.23
C VAL A 18 -17.59 16.29 22.07
N HIS A 19 -18.41 16.59 21.09
CA HIS A 19 -18.41 17.54 19.97
C HIS A 19 -17.25 18.57 19.89
N ALA A 20 -16.86 18.88 18.64
CA ALA A 20 -15.83 19.84 18.25
C ALA A 20 -15.84 21.15 19.03
N SER A 21 -15.13 21.21 20.15
CA SER A 21 -14.93 22.41 20.97
C SER A 21 -13.47 22.85 20.86
N PRO A 22 -13.11 24.11 21.13
CA PRO A 22 -11.72 24.60 21.12
C PRO A 22 -10.79 23.78 22.06
N PHE A 23 -11.33 23.06 23.03
CA PHE A 23 -10.57 22.14 23.90
C PHE A 23 -10.08 20.87 23.17
N VAL A 24 -10.79 20.41 22.14
CA VAL A 24 -10.34 19.26 21.32
C VAL A 24 -9.14 19.66 20.46
N SER A 25 -9.13 20.88 19.91
CA SER A 25 -7.99 21.38 19.12
C SER A 25 -6.74 21.60 20.00
N LEU A 26 -6.91 22.10 21.23
CA LEU A 26 -5.79 22.26 22.17
C LEU A 26 -5.24 20.91 22.63
N GLY A 27 -6.11 19.94 22.94
CA GLY A 27 -5.72 18.58 23.31
C GLY A 27 -4.95 17.89 22.18
N ARG A 28 -5.39 18.07 20.94
CA ARG A 28 -4.71 17.56 19.73
C ARG A 28 -3.33 18.21 19.57
N TRP A 29 -3.24 19.53 19.67
CA TRP A 29 -1.97 20.26 19.57
C TRP A 29 -0.98 19.83 20.66
N LEU A 30 -1.40 19.67 21.91
CA LEU A 30 -0.56 19.17 23.00
C LEU A 30 -0.06 17.75 22.74
N LEU A 31 -0.90 16.88 22.19
CA LEU A 31 -0.55 15.53 21.84
C LEU A 31 0.46 15.51 20.68
N ASP A 32 0.25 16.32 19.65
CA ASP A 32 1.16 16.45 18.51
C ASP A 32 2.52 16.99 18.95
N ALA A 33 2.56 17.99 19.83
CA ALA A 33 3.78 18.50 20.42
C ALA A 33 4.51 17.43 21.27
N ALA A 34 3.76 16.63 22.03
CA ALA A 34 4.33 15.50 22.77
C ALA A 34 4.91 14.42 21.86
N LEU A 35 4.20 14.06 20.79
CA LEU A 35 4.64 13.07 19.80
C LEU A 35 5.83 13.56 18.95
N SER A 36 6.00 14.87 18.79
CA SER A 36 7.15 15.48 18.11
C SER A 36 8.37 15.65 19.04
N SER A 37 8.22 15.38 20.33
CA SER A 37 9.27 15.63 21.31
C SER A 37 10.43 14.62 21.20
N PRO A 38 11.67 15.03 21.56
CA PRO A 38 12.82 14.10 21.62
C PRO A 38 12.58 12.90 22.54
N LEU A 39 11.80 13.07 23.62
CA LEU A 39 11.43 12.01 24.54
C LEU A 39 10.54 10.95 23.88
N TYR A 40 9.57 11.39 23.05
CA TYR A 40 8.74 10.48 22.27
C TYR A 40 9.61 9.65 21.31
N LYS A 41 10.46 10.31 20.55
CA LYS A 41 11.36 9.65 19.60
C LYS A 41 12.30 8.65 20.26
N ALA A 42 12.90 9.01 21.41
CA ALA A 42 13.87 8.17 22.08
C ALA A 42 13.27 7.00 22.88
N VAL A 43 12.04 7.11 23.36
CA VAL A 43 11.44 6.13 24.29
C VAL A 43 10.18 5.50 23.71
N LEU A 44 9.22 6.30 23.27
CA LEU A 44 7.90 5.78 22.90
C LEU A 44 7.88 5.18 21.51
N MET A 45 8.61 5.72 20.54
CA MET A 45 8.72 5.14 19.20
C MET A 45 9.32 3.72 19.19
N PRO A 46 10.45 3.44 19.87
CA PRO A 46 10.96 2.07 19.98
C PRO A 46 9.98 1.11 20.65
N GLN A 47 9.23 1.57 21.66
CA GLN A 47 8.21 0.75 22.31
C GLN A 47 7.01 0.48 21.38
N ALA A 48 6.57 1.48 20.61
CA ALA A 48 5.53 1.32 19.62
C ALA A 48 5.94 0.31 18.54
N LYS A 49 7.18 0.41 18.04
CA LYS A 49 7.74 -0.55 17.09
C LYS A 49 7.81 -1.96 17.68
N ALA A 50 8.29 -2.11 18.93
CA ALA A 50 8.33 -3.40 19.61
C ALA A 50 6.92 -4.02 19.76
N THR A 51 5.92 -3.20 20.09
CA THR A 51 4.51 -3.64 20.17
C THR A 51 3.97 -4.07 18.82
N MET A 52 4.30 -3.34 17.74
CA MET A 52 3.93 -3.69 16.38
C MET A 52 4.52 -5.05 15.97
N VAL A 53 5.82 -5.25 16.22
CA VAL A 53 6.51 -6.53 15.97
C VAL A 53 5.85 -7.66 16.75
N GLN A 54 5.62 -7.47 18.06
CA GLN A 54 4.96 -8.48 18.88
C GLN A 54 3.54 -8.81 18.39
N THR A 55 2.79 -7.80 17.94
CA THR A 55 1.46 -7.99 17.38
C THR A 55 1.52 -8.77 16.06
N ALA A 56 2.49 -8.45 15.20
CA ALA A 56 2.70 -9.19 13.96
C ALA A 56 3.02 -10.67 14.22
N GLU A 57 3.92 -10.94 15.17
CA GLU A 57 4.30 -12.31 15.56
C GLU A 57 3.13 -13.06 16.19
N SER A 58 2.30 -12.41 16.99
CA SER A 58 1.09 -13.02 17.56
C SER A 58 0.03 -13.35 16.48
N ASN A 59 0.08 -12.66 15.36
CA ASN A 59 -0.75 -12.94 14.17
C ASN A 59 -0.06 -13.89 13.16
N GLY A 60 1.03 -14.54 13.54
CA GLY A 60 1.71 -15.56 12.74
C GLY A 60 2.76 -15.03 11.74
N VAL A 61 3.07 -13.73 11.75
CA VAL A 61 4.16 -13.15 10.94
C VAL A 61 5.45 -13.23 11.75
N ALA A 62 6.36 -14.12 11.41
CA ALA A 62 7.64 -14.34 12.10
C ALA A 62 8.62 -13.18 11.83
N TRP A 63 8.32 -11.98 12.35
CA TRP A 63 9.00 -10.72 12.01
C TRP A 63 10.52 -10.80 12.22
N ARG A 64 10.94 -11.19 13.41
CA ARG A 64 12.37 -11.20 13.76
C ARG A 64 13.16 -12.22 12.96
N GLU A 65 12.58 -13.39 12.73
CA GLU A 65 13.17 -14.45 11.91
C GLU A 65 13.32 -14.00 10.45
N GLN A 66 12.26 -13.46 9.87
CA GLN A 66 12.25 -12.97 8.49
C GLN A 66 13.24 -11.82 8.31
N LEU A 67 13.30 -10.87 9.25
CA LEU A 67 14.25 -9.78 9.21
C LEU A 67 15.71 -10.26 9.29
N ALA A 68 16.00 -11.22 10.18
CA ALA A 68 17.33 -11.80 10.28
C ALA A 68 17.74 -12.45 8.96
N TRP A 69 16.84 -13.25 8.38
CA TRP A 69 17.11 -13.90 7.11
C TRP A 69 17.32 -12.88 5.98
N ILE A 70 16.47 -11.85 5.82
CA ILE A 70 16.66 -10.83 4.79
C ILE A 70 18.05 -10.20 4.94
N LYS A 71 18.45 -9.81 6.14
CA LYS A 71 19.77 -9.20 6.38
C LYS A 71 20.93 -10.10 5.98
N GLU A 72 20.81 -11.40 6.12
CA GLU A 72 21.81 -12.39 5.74
C GLU A 72 21.94 -12.57 4.21
N GLN A 73 20.97 -12.11 3.42
CA GLN A 73 21.04 -12.25 1.96
C GLN A 73 22.00 -11.28 1.29
N GLY A 74 22.67 -10.42 2.04
CA GLY A 74 23.69 -9.49 1.51
C GLY A 74 24.84 -10.15 0.76
N PRO A 75 25.80 -9.39 0.26
CA PRO A 75 26.05 -7.99 0.64
C PRO A 75 25.00 -7.02 0.11
N TRP A 76 24.66 -6.00 0.93
CA TRP A 76 23.72 -4.96 0.58
C TRP A 76 24.45 -3.75 0.03
N THR A 77 24.27 -3.48 -1.24
CA THR A 77 24.82 -2.33 -1.96
C THR A 77 23.74 -1.69 -2.79
N LEU A 78 23.81 -0.39 -2.94
CA LEU A 78 22.94 0.32 -3.87
C LEU A 78 23.52 0.19 -5.28
N ASP A 79 22.61 -0.06 -6.24
CA ASP A 79 22.93 0.07 -7.64
C ASP A 79 23.11 1.55 -8.01
N GLU A 80 23.67 1.81 -9.19
CA GLU A 80 23.72 3.16 -9.73
C GLU A 80 22.32 3.76 -9.82
N HIS A 81 22.12 4.92 -9.21
CA HIS A 81 20.84 5.62 -9.16
C HIS A 81 21.06 7.13 -9.21
N ASP A 82 20.04 7.88 -9.62
CA ASP A 82 20.12 9.34 -9.69
C ASP A 82 19.45 9.96 -8.45
N GLU A 83 20.28 10.40 -7.51
CA GLU A 83 19.83 11.12 -6.31
C GLU A 83 19.00 12.38 -6.62
N LYS A 84 19.13 12.97 -7.81
CA LYS A 84 18.45 14.22 -8.18
C LYS A 84 16.97 14.01 -8.47
N ILE A 85 16.55 12.80 -8.75
CA ILE A 85 15.11 12.52 -8.97
C ILE A 85 14.34 12.35 -7.67
N ILE A 86 15.02 12.15 -6.53
CA ILE A 86 14.38 11.98 -5.22
C ILE A 86 13.96 13.37 -4.71
N PRO A 87 12.64 13.65 -4.65
CA PRO A 87 12.14 14.96 -4.26
C PRO A 87 12.21 15.18 -2.73
N ASP A 88 12.15 16.44 -2.32
CA ASP A 88 12.26 16.81 -0.91
C ASP A 88 11.14 16.21 -0.04
N TYR A 89 9.93 16.07 -0.57
CA TYR A 89 8.81 15.46 0.17
C TYR A 89 9.07 14.00 0.52
N TYR A 90 9.91 13.29 -0.24
CA TYR A 90 10.26 11.88 0.01
C TYR A 90 11.41 11.72 1.02
N ARG A 91 12.20 12.80 1.25
CA ARG A 91 13.37 12.84 2.16
C ARG A 91 12.96 13.15 3.60
N GLN A 92 11.79 12.70 4.04
CA GLN A 92 11.26 12.96 5.37
C GLN A 92 11.20 11.67 6.20
N PRO A 93 11.20 11.79 7.56
CA PRO A 93 10.92 10.65 8.42
C PRO A 93 9.59 10.01 8.04
N PHE A 94 9.59 8.69 7.90
CA PHE A 94 8.44 7.91 7.49
C PHE A 94 8.44 6.53 8.16
N HIS A 95 7.28 5.98 8.51
CA HIS A 95 7.13 4.66 9.15
C HIS A 95 8.03 4.44 10.38
N ALA A 96 8.31 5.48 11.15
CA ALA A 96 9.22 5.49 12.30
C ALA A 96 10.72 5.33 11.95
N TYR A 97 11.13 5.58 10.71
CA TYR A 97 12.53 5.70 10.32
C TYR A 97 12.87 7.18 10.07
N GLU A 98 14.03 7.61 10.59
CA GLU A 98 14.46 9.02 10.43
C GLU A 98 14.73 9.38 8.97
N ASP A 99 15.33 8.46 8.21
CA ASP A 99 15.59 8.61 6.78
C ASP A 99 14.43 8.08 5.91
N GLY A 100 13.28 7.83 6.51
CA GLY A 100 12.07 7.35 5.82
C GLY A 100 12.31 6.06 5.02
N ASN A 101 11.92 6.09 3.76
CA ASN A 101 12.11 4.98 2.84
C ASN A 101 13.52 4.93 2.22
N LEU A 102 14.43 5.83 2.62
CA LEU A 102 15.79 5.94 2.08
C LEU A 102 16.86 5.32 2.99
N CYS A 103 16.53 4.24 3.71
CA CYS A 103 17.48 3.51 4.53
C CYS A 103 17.29 1.99 4.43
N TRP A 104 18.33 1.26 4.80
CA TRP A 104 18.31 -0.20 4.76
C TRP A 104 17.30 -0.81 5.73
N GLU A 105 17.14 -0.20 6.91
CA GLU A 105 16.21 -0.66 7.93
C GLU A 105 14.79 -0.70 7.43
N SER A 106 14.32 0.35 6.75
CA SER A 106 13.00 0.40 6.17
C SER A 106 12.85 -0.60 5.01
N ALA A 107 13.87 -0.72 4.17
CA ALA A 107 13.86 -1.61 3.03
C ALA A 107 13.82 -3.10 3.42
N TRP A 108 14.60 -3.50 4.45
CA TRP A 108 14.59 -4.88 4.95
C TRP A 108 13.26 -5.25 5.63
N GLU A 109 12.59 -4.28 6.25
CA GLU A 109 11.34 -4.52 6.95
C GLU A 109 10.09 -4.31 6.07
N GLY A 110 10.21 -3.68 4.90
CA GLY A 110 9.07 -3.27 4.08
C GLY A 110 8.11 -4.42 3.71
N GLU A 111 8.65 -5.56 3.27
CA GLU A 111 7.82 -6.72 2.94
C GLU A 111 7.19 -7.36 4.19
N ILE A 112 7.93 -7.40 5.29
CA ILE A 112 7.44 -7.95 6.56
C ILE A 112 6.33 -7.06 7.12
N ALA A 113 6.49 -5.75 7.02
CA ALA A 113 5.48 -4.76 7.42
C ALA A 113 4.18 -4.90 6.61
N SER A 114 4.27 -5.09 5.29
CA SER A 114 3.10 -5.36 4.45
C SER A 114 2.35 -6.62 4.91
N ARG A 115 3.07 -7.71 5.21
CA ARG A 115 2.49 -8.95 5.75
C ARG A 115 1.83 -8.73 7.11
N ALA A 116 2.43 -7.94 7.98
CA ALA A 116 1.85 -7.59 9.28
C ALA A 116 0.54 -6.79 9.13
N VAL A 117 0.47 -5.89 8.13
CA VAL A 117 -0.76 -5.18 7.77
C VAL A 117 -1.83 -6.16 7.29
N GLY A 118 -1.50 -7.09 6.40
CA GLY A 118 -2.40 -8.13 5.93
C GLY A 118 -2.92 -9.02 7.06
N ALA A 119 -2.03 -9.54 7.90
CA ALA A 119 -2.40 -10.36 9.06
C ALA A 119 -3.29 -9.62 10.07
N ARG A 120 -3.06 -8.32 10.26
CA ARG A 120 -3.90 -7.48 11.12
C ARG A 120 -5.30 -7.25 10.54
N ASN A 121 -5.42 -7.12 9.23
CA ASN A 121 -6.72 -6.95 8.55
C ASN A 121 -7.50 -8.27 8.49
N TYR A 122 -6.79 -9.40 8.38
CA TYR A 122 -7.36 -10.75 8.25
C TYR A 122 -6.73 -11.71 9.28
N PRO A 123 -6.90 -11.49 10.59
CA PRO A 123 -6.16 -12.22 11.63
C PRO A 123 -6.47 -13.73 11.65
N LYS A 124 -7.63 -14.17 11.17
CA LYS A 124 -7.96 -15.61 11.09
C LYS A 124 -7.08 -16.37 10.08
N TYR A 125 -6.41 -15.67 9.19
CA TYR A 125 -5.51 -16.27 8.19
C TYR A 125 -4.03 -16.19 8.58
N GLY A 126 -3.71 -15.57 9.72
CA GLY A 126 -2.35 -15.50 10.22
C GLY A 126 -1.37 -14.92 9.19
N ALA A 127 -0.28 -15.64 8.94
CA ALA A 127 0.75 -15.24 7.97
C ALA A 127 0.23 -15.10 6.52
N GLU A 128 -0.87 -15.78 6.18
CA GLU A 128 -1.52 -15.68 4.86
C GLU A 128 -2.49 -14.48 4.74
N GLY A 129 -2.61 -13.68 5.81
CA GLY A 129 -3.47 -12.50 5.83
C GLY A 129 -3.13 -11.48 4.74
N GLU A 130 -1.87 -11.39 4.34
CA GLU A 130 -1.45 -10.55 3.21
C GLU A 130 -2.00 -11.02 1.87
N ASP A 131 -2.00 -12.33 1.63
CA ASP A 131 -2.58 -12.90 0.42
C ASP A 131 -4.11 -12.68 0.36
N ALA A 132 -4.80 -12.82 1.50
CA ALA A 132 -6.23 -12.51 1.62
C ALA A 132 -6.51 -11.03 1.37
N PHE A 133 -5.68 -10.15 1.95
CA PHE A 133 -5.80 -8.71 1.82
C PHE A 133 -5.63 -8.24 0.37
N ARG A 134 -4.58 -8.70 -0.31
CA ARG A 134 -4.36 -8.40 -1.72
C ARG A 134 -5.38 -9.08 -2.63
N GLY A 135 -5.84 -10.29 -2.26
CA GLY A 135 -6.91 -10.99 -2.98
C GLY A 135 -8.21 -10.19 -3.02
N ALA A 136 -8.55 -9.51 -1.93
CA ALA A 136 -9.70 -8.62 -1.90
C ALA A 136 -9.55 -7.43 -2.88
N PHE A 137 -8.34 -6.89 -3.04
CA PHE A 137 -8.07 -5.86 -4.04
C PHE A 137 -8.25 -6.39 -5.47
N ASP A 138 -7.68 -7.56 -5.76
CA ASP A 138 -7.79 -8.18 -7.09
C ASP A 138 -9.25 -8.45 -7.47
N GLU A 139 -10.06 -8.95 -6.53
CA GLU A 139 -11.48 -9.21 -6.74
C GLU A 139 -12.28 -7.92 -6.95
N ALA A 140 -12.01 -6.88 -6.17
CA ALA A 140 -12.64 -5.58 -6.35
C ALA A 140 -12.29 -4.96 -7.70
N LEU A 141 -11.01 -4.96 -8.09
CA LEU A 141 -10.55 -4.49 -9.40
C LEU A 141 -11.21 -5.28 -10.55
N ALA A 142 -11.28 -6.61 -10.45
CA ALA A 142 -11.93 -7.46 -11.44
C ALA A 142 -13.43 -7.14 -11.58
N SER A 143 -14.13 -6.86 -10.47
CA SER A 143 -15.55 -6.47 -10.46
C SER A 143 -15.80 -5.13 -11.17
N LEU A 144 -14.81 -4.27 -11.23
CA LEU A 144 -14.84 -2.97 -11.92
C LEU A 144 -14.42 -3.08 -13.40
N GLY A 145 -14.03 -4.27 -13.86
CA GLY A 145 -13.59 -4.52 -15.21
C GLY A 145 -12.11 -4.27 -15.46
N ALA A 146 -11.27 -4.38 -14.42
CA ALA A 146 -9.82 -4.36 -14.58
C ALA A 146 -9.37 -5.48 -15.53
N LYS A 147 -8.60 -5.14 -16.55
CA LYS A 147 -8.18 -6.08 -17.58
C LYS A 147 -6.84 -5.71 -18.20
N CYS A 148 -5.87 -6.61 -18.09
CA CYS A 148 -4.64 -6.55 -18.87
C CYS A 148 -4.80 -7.36 -20.15
N PRO A 149 -4.53 -6.80 -21.36
CA PRO A 149 -4.59 -7.56 -22.59
C PRO A 149 -3.47 -8.60 -22.68
N PRO A 150 -3.64 -9.66 -23.50
CA PRO A 150 -2.54 -10.59 -23.80
C PRO A 150 -1.34 -9.84 -24.39
N GLY A 151 -0.15 -10.12 -23.89
CA GLY A 151 1.08 -9.42 -24.30
C GLY A 151 1.20 -7.99 -23.78
N GLY A 152 0.30 -7.57 -22.88
CA GLY A 152 0.27 -6.21 -22.32
C GLY A 152 1.43 -5.91 -21.37
N THR A 153 1.69 -4.63 -21.19
CA THR A 153 2.65 -4.07 -20.23
C THR A 153 1.92 -3.51 -19.01
N ILE A 154 2.29 -3.96 -17.82
CA ILE A 154 1.82 -3.42 -16.55
C ILE A 154 2.94 -2.61 -15.92
N VAL A 155 2.64 -1.39 -15.47
CA VAL A 155 3.55 -0.52 -14.72
C VAL A 155 3.00 -0.36 -13.30
N ASP A 156 3.80 -0.72 -12.30
CA ASP A 156 3.48 -0.63 -10.87
C ASP A 156 4.24 0.54 -10.27
N LEU A 157 3.54 1.64 -9.98
CA LEU A 157 4.11 2.88 -9.46
C LEU A 157 4.15 2.85 -7.93
N GLY A 158 5.32 3.09 -7.34
CA GLY A 158 5.56 2.95 -5.90
C GLY A 158 5.60 1.49 -5.49
N CYS A 159 6.36 0.67 -6.22
CA CYS A 159 6.37 -0.79 -6.03
C CYS A 159 7.09 -1.26 -4.75
N GLY A 160 7.84 -0.38 -4.07
CA GLY A 160 8.66 -0.74 -2.91
C GLY A 160 9.63 -1.88 -3.23
N SER A 161 9.64 -2.92 -2.41
CA SER A 161 10.41 -4.16 -2.65
C SER A 161 9.77 -5.11 -3.68
N GLY A 162 8.72 -4.67 -4.39
CA GLY A 162 8.09 -5.42 -5.47
C GLY A 162 7.05 -6.46 -5.03
N ILE A 163 6.48 -6.34 -3.84
CA ILE A 163 5.43 -7.28 -3.38
C ILE A 163 4.17 -7.18 -4.25
N SER A 164 3.72 -5.97 -4.58
CA SER A 164 2.61 -5.74 -5.52
C SER A 164 2.97 -6.17 -6.93
N THR A 165 4.19 -5.88 -7.37
CA THR A 165 4.70 -6.23 -8.71
C THR A 165 4.70 -7.75 -8.95
N ARG A 166 5.20 -8.54 -7.97
CA ARG A 166 5.16 -10.01 -8.04
C ARG A 166 3.74 -10.55 -8.07
N ARG A 167 2.84 -9.92 -7.30
CA ARG A 167 1.42 -10.31 -7.31
C ARG A 167 0.75 -10.02 -8.65
N LEU A 168 1.01 -8.86 -9.25
CA LEU A 168 0.54 -8.53 -10.60
C LEU A 168 1.03 -9.54 -11.63
N ALA A 169 2.29 -9.97 -11.53
CA ALA A 169 2.84 -11.00 -12.42
C ALA A 169 2.11 -12.35 -12.28
N ALA A 170 1.80 -12.75 -11.05
CA ALA A 170 1.08 -13.99 -10.78
C ALA A 170 -0.42 -13.92 -11.19
N ALA A 171 -1.07 -12.77 -10.97
CA ALA A 171 -2.47 -12.56 -11.33
C ALA A 171 -2.69 -12.39 -12.84
N HIS A 172 -1.66 -11.92 -13.57
CA HIS A 172 -1.72 -11.63 -15.00
C HIS A 172 -0.66 -12.40 -15.80
N PRO A 173 -0.79 -13.75 -15.88
CA PRO A 173 0.19 -14.58 -16.60
C PRO A 173 0.27 -14.26 -18.10
N GLN A 174 -0.75 -13.62 -18.67
CA GLN A 174 -0.81 -13.20 -20.07
C GLN A 174 -0.03 -11.91 -20.35
N ALA A 175 0.37 -11.13 -19.34
CA ALA A 175 1.17 -9.93 -19.53
C ALA A 175 2.59 -10.29 -20.01
N ALA A 176 3.13 -9.52 -20.94
CA ALA A 176 4.48 -9.73 -21.45
C ALA A 176 5.56 -9.07 -20.56
N ARG A 177 5.20 -7.98 -19.87
CA ARG A 177 6.13 -7.22 -19.04
C ARG A 177 5.43 -6.63 -17.82
N ILE A 178 6.08 -6.71 -16.68
CA ILE A 178 5.65 -6.05 -15.45
C ILE A 178 6.83 -5.20 -14.94
N LEU A 179 6.64 -3.89 -14.93
CA LEU A 179 7.66 -2.92 -14.56
C LEU A 179 7.28 -2.27 -13.22
N GLY A 180 8.04 -2.56 -12.17
CA GLY A 180 7.92 -1.88 -10.88
C GLY A 180 8.83 -0.66 -10.84
N LEU A 181 8.28 0.50 -10.48
CA LEU A 181 9.00 1.76 -10.33
C LEU A 181 8.92 2.25 -8.89
N ASP A 182 10.06 2.64 -8.31
CA ASP A 182 10.11 3.21 -6.97
C ASP A 182 11.22 4.26 -6.86
N LEU A 183 11.03 5.21 -5.95
CA LEU A 183 12.02 6.25 -5.64
C LEU A 183 13.13 5.76 -4.68
N SER A 184 12.88 4.69 -3.91
CA SER A 184 13.85 4.17 -2.97
C SER A 184 14.82 3.18 -3.63
N PRO A 185 16.10 3.54 -3.82
CA PRO A 185 17.08 2.59 -4.30
C PRO A 185 17.31 1.43 -3.31
N HIS A 186 17.07 1.66 -2.00
CA HIS A 186 17.16 0.63 -0.97
C HIS A 186 16.07 -0.44 -1.11
N PHE A 187 14.82 -0.02 -1.28
CA PHE A 187 13.71 -0.95 -1.52
C PHE A 187 13.91 -1.74 -2.80
N LEU A 188 14.36 -1.09 -3.87
CA LEU A 188 14.64 -1.77 -5.14
C LEU A 188 15.78 -2.78 -5.04
N ALA A 189 16.84 -2.47 -4.28
CA ALA A 189 17.94 -3.40 -4.06
C ALA A 189 17.46 -4.66 -3.31
N VAL A 190 16.64 -4.48 -2.26
CA VAL A 190 16.03 -5.61 -1.55
C VAL A 190 15.10 -6.39 -2.48
N GLY A 191 14.24 -5.71 -3.22
CA GLY A 191 13.31 -6.35 -4.16
C GLY A 191 14.01 -7.17 -5.24
N ARG A 192 15.05 -6.64 -5.87
CA ARG A 192 15.86 -7.37 -6.86
C ARG A 192 16.52 -8.60 -6.24
N ARG A 193 17.08 -8.46 -5.04
CA ARG A 193 17.68 -9.59 -4.34
C ARG A 193 16.66 -10.68 -4.02
N LEU A 194 15.48 -10.33 -3.57
CA LEU A 194 14.39 -11.27 -3.32
C LEU A 194 13.94 -11.98 -4.61
N LEU A 195 13.88 -11.28 -5.73
CA LEU A 195 13.59 -11.89 -7.04
C LEU A 195 14.67 -12.86 -7.48
N GLU A 196 15.95 -12.57 -7.22
CA GLU A 196 17.07 -13.48 -7.55
C GLU A 196 17.05 -14.77 -6.73
N LEU A 197 16.65 -14.65 -5.44
CA LEU A 197 16.58 -15.78 -4.51
C LEU A 197 15.31 -16.63 -4.69
N ALA A 198 14.32 -16.11 -5.38
CA ALA A 198 13.10 -16.85 -5.65
C ALA A 198 13.42 -18.07 -6.54
N PRO A 199 12.89 -19.26 -6.19
CA PRO A 199 13.05 -20.43 -7.05
C PRO A 199 12.42 -20.16 -8.43
N GLU A 200 12.94 -20.77 -9.50
CA GLU A 200 12.36 -20.62 -10.83
C GLU A 200 10.93 -21.18 -10.88
N ALA A 201 10.02 -20.47 -11.59
CA ALA A 201 8.58 -20.66 -11.51
C ALA A 201 8.05 -21.98 -12.10
N GLU A 202 8.88 -22.75 -12.82
CA GLU A 202 8.46 -23.99 -13.46
C GLU A 202 8.42 -25.16 -12.46
N GLY A 203 7.25 -25.40 -11.91
CA GLY A 203 6.92 -26.65 -11.20
C GLY A 203 7.47 -26.78 -9.78
N VAL A 204 8.05 -25.75 -9.21
CA VAL A 204 8.63 -25.83 -7.87
C VAL A 204 7.59 -25.38 -6.83
N VAL A 205 7.15 -26.34 -6.04
CA VAL A 205 6.53 -26.06 -4.74
C VAL A 205 7.57 -25.33 -3.89
N ALA A 206 7.20 -24.17 -3.30
CA ALA A 206 8.09 -23.48 -2.39
C ALA A 206 8.64 -24.43 -1.34
N PRO A 207 9.92 -24.36 -0.99
CA PRO A 207 10.47 -25.15 0.10
C PRO A 207 9.62 -24.93 1.34
N VAL A 208 9.15 -25.99 1.96
CA VAL A 208 8.49 -25.95 3.26
C VAL A 208 9.41 -25.19 4.21
N GLY A 209 8.96 -24.01 4.70
CA GLY A 209 9.76 -23.18 5.61
C GLY A 209 10.16 -21.79 5.09
N GLN A 210 9.84 -21.43 3.83
CA GLN A 210 10.02 -20.06 3.33
C GLN A 210 8.71 -19.49 2.76
N PRO A 211 7.62 -19.40 3.56
CA PRO A 211 6.30 -19.00 3.06
C PRO A 211 6.20 -17.54 2.61
N TRP A 212 7.22 -16.75 2.87
CA TRP A 212 7.20 -15.31 2.74
C TRP A 212 7.92 -14.75 1.50
N VAL A 213 8.53 -15.57 0.68
CA VAL A 213 9.00 -15.19 -0.67
C VAL A 213 7.93 -15.52 -1.72
N GLN A 214 6.67 -15.16 -1.43
CA GLN A 214 5.53 -15.48 -2.30
C GLN A 214 4.94 -14.20 -2.91
N PRO A 215 4.33 -14.23 -4.08
CA PRO A 215 4.20 -15.36 -4.99
C PRO A 215 5.52 -15.74 -5.62
N LEU A 216 5.65 -17.01 -5.80
CA LEU A 216 6.81 -17.80 -5.99
C LEU A 216 7.40 -17.71 -7.37
N GLY A 217 8.70 -17.73 -7.39
CA GLY A 217 9.47 -17.96 -8.58
C GLY A 217 10.00 -16.69 -9.21
N ARG A 218 11.22 -16.81 -9.73
CA ARG A 218 11.86 -15.81 -10.58
C ARG A 218 11.04 -15.64 -11.85
N ASP A 219 10.28 -14.58 -11.92
CA ASP A 219 9.53 -14.22 -13.11
C ASP A 219 10.34 -13.24 -13.96
N ARG A 220 10.78 -13.71 -15.12
CA ARG A 220 11.61 -12.92 -16.05
C ARG A 220 10.88 -11.72 -16.67
N ARG A 221 9.57 -11.62 -16.52
CA ARG A 221 8.77 -10.50 -16.98
C ARG A 221 8.89 -9.31 -16.04
N ILE A 222 9.34 -9.52 -14.79
CA ILE A 222 9.47 -8.50 -13.77
C ILE A 222 10.79 -7.76 -13.94
N GLU A 223 10.68 -6.43 -14.01
CA GLU A 223 11.79 -5.49 -13.95
C GLU A 223 11.50 -4.48 -12.83
N LEU A 224 12.48 -4.22 -11.95
CA LEU A 224 12.40 -3.17 -10.93
C LEU A 224 13.35 -2.04 -11.30
N ARG A 225 12.86 -0.80 -11.38
CA ARG A 225 13.61 0.37 -11.84
C ARG A 225 13.45 1.56 -10.92
N HIS A 226 14.56 2.26 -10.67
CA HIS A 226 14.56 3.53 -9.95
C HIS A 226 13.96 4.63 -10.82
N ALA A 227 12.83 5.20 -10.39
CA ALA A 227 12.13 6.26 -11.10
C ALA A 227 11.15 7.01 -10.19
N ASP A 228 10.90 8.27 -10.51
CA ASP A 228 9.82 9.06 -9.91
C ASP A 228 8.49 8.73 -10.60
N ALA A 229 7.48 8.33 -9.82
CA ALA A 229 6.14 8.04 -10.33
C ALA A 229 5.47 9.24 -11.01
N ALA A 230 5.86 10.47 -10.67
CA ALA A 230 5.39 11.70 -11.32
C ALA A 230 6.14 12.00 -12.64
N ARG A 231 7.24 11.29 -12.92
CA ARG A 231 8.05 11.45 -14.13
C ARG A 231 8.84 10.18 -14.45
N THR A 232 8.17 9.18 -14.96
CA THR A 232 8.69 7.82 -15.15
C THR A 232 9.74 7.68 -16.24
N CYS A 233 9.87 8.67 -17.14
CA CYS A 233 10.69 8.60 -18.36
C CYS A 233 10.28 7.49 -19.33
N LEU A 234 9.08 6.89 -19.18
CA LEU A 234 8.48 5.99 -20.15
C LEU A 234 7.89 6.77 -21.32
N ALA A 235 7.76 6.12 -22.47
CA ALA A 235 7.14 6.73 -23.65
C ALA A 235 5.62 6.92 -23.48
N ASP A 236 5.04 7.85 -24.25
CA ASP A 236 3.60 8.03 -24.31
C ASP A 236 2.91 6.75 -24.81
N GLY A 237 1.91 6.26 -24.09
CA GLY A 237 1.16 5.07 -24.47
C GLY A 237 1.94 3.75 -24.37
N GLU A 238 3.02 3.69 -23.61
CA GLU A 238 3.85 2.48 -23.43
C GLU A 238 3.15 1.42 -22.58
N ALA A 239 2.28 1.82 -21.63
CA ALA A 239 1.63 0.93 -20.68
C ALA A 239 0.19 0.60 -21.10
N ASP A 240 -0.23 -0.65 -20.96
CA ASP A 240 -1.62 -1.07 -21.05
C ASP A 240 -2.33 -0.94 -19.71
N VAL A 241 -1.59 -1.10 -18.61
CA VAL A 241 -2.07 -0.94 -17.24
C VAL A 241 -1.05 -0.16 -16.42
N VAL A 242 -1.52 0.78 -15.61
CA VAL A 242 -0.75 1.43 -14.54
C VAL A 242 -1.42 1.09 -13.22
N CYS A 243 -0.64 0.60 -12.25
CA CYS A 243 -1.09 0.28 -10.91
C CYS A 243 -0.52 1.24 -9.88
N LEU A 244 -1.33 1.59 -8.89
CA LEU A 244 -0.96 2.27 -7.66
C LEU A 244 -1.61 1.51 -6.50
N SER A 245 -0.81 0.88 -5.66
CA SER A 245 -1.32 0.05 -4.56
C SER A 245 -0.79 0.51 -3.22
N LEU A 246 -1.62 1.20 -2.44
CA LEU A 246 -1.25 1.77 -1.14
C LEU A 246 -0.08 2.76 -1.25
N VAL A 247 -0.21 3.73 -2.15
CA VAL A 247 0.85 4.73 -2.45
C VAL A 247 0.38 6.15 -2.19
N ILE A 248 -0.83 6.51 -2.62
CA ILE A 248 -1.22 7.93 -2.64
C ILE A 248 -1.45 8.54 -1.25
N HIS A 249 -1.63 7.72 -0.21
CA HIS A 249 -1.68 8.20 1.17
C HIS A 249 -0.30 8.65 1.71
N GLU A 250 0.76 8.26 1.03
CA GLU A 250 2.15 8.66 1.31
C GLU A 250 2.56 9.94 0.56
N LEU A 251 1.68 10.49 -0.28
CA LEU A 251 1.99 11.60 -1.17
C LEU A 251 1.24 12.88 -0.81
N PRO A 252 1.85 14.06 -0.98
CA PRO A 252 1.10 15.30 -1.05
C PRO A 252 0.05 15.26 -2.17
N PRO A 253 -1.15 15.86 -2.02
CA PRO A 253 -2.20 15.84 -3.04
C PRO A 253 -1.76 16.38 -4.41
N GLU A 254 -0.90 17.40 -4.43
CA GLU A 254 -0.35 17.96 -5.66
C GLU A 254 0.57 16.96 -6.40
N VAL A 255 1.31 16.13 -5.66
CA VAL A 255 2.11 15.04 -6.23
C VAL A 255 1.21 13.92 -6.74
N THR A 256 0.14 13.58 -6.01
CA THR A 256 -0.87 12.62 -6.48
C THR A 256 -1.44 13.03 -7.84
N ARG A 257 -1.73 14.33 -8.05
CA ARG A 257 -2.18 14.83 -9.37
C ARG A 257 -1.11 14.71 -10.45
N GLN A 258 0.16 14.96 -10.11
CA GLN A 258 1.27 14.78 -11.06
C GLN A 258 1.43 13.31 -11.44
N VAL A 259 1.36 12.38 -10.48
CA VAL A 259 1.36 10.94 -10.73
C VAL A 259 0.19 10.52 -11.61
N ALA A 260 -1.01 11.06 -11.35
CA ALA A 260 -2.19 10.79 -12.19
C ALA A 260 -1.99 11.28 -13.63
N ALA A 261 -1.42 12.46 -13.82
CA ALA A 261 -1.11 13.00 -15.14
C ALA A 261 -0.04 12.17 -15.88
N GLU A 262 0.99 11.72 -15.18
CA GLU A 262 2.01 10.84 -15.74
C GLU A 262 1.43 9.46 -16.08
N ALA A 263 0.61 8.86 -15.20
CA ALA A 263 -0.10 7.63 -15.48
C ALA A 263 -0.97 7.76 -16.74
N PHE A 264 -1.70 8.88 -16.87
CA PHE A 264 -2.47 9.16 -18.07
C PHE A 264 -1.60 9.22 -19.32
N ARG A 265 -0.44 9.90 -19.25
CA ARG A 265 0.48 10.05 -20.38
C ARG A 265 1.03 8.71 -20.87
N ILE A 266 1.46 7.85 -19.95
CA ILE A 266 2.08 6.57 -20.29
C ILE A 266 1.09 5.47 -20.63
N LEU A 267 -0.19 5.58 -20.25
CA LEU A 267 -1.22 4.63 -20.62
C LEU A 267 -1.57 4.71 -22.11
N ARG A 268 -1.90 3.57 -22.71
CA ARG A 268 -2.35 3.47 -24.12
C ARG A 268 -3.68 4.19 -24.33
N PRO A 269 -3.81 5.13 -25.29
CA PRO A 269 -5.09 5.74 -25.61
C PRO A 269 -6.17 4.72 -25.98
N GLY A 270 -7.39 4.95 -25.53
CA GLY A 270 -8.58 4.15 -25.84
C GLY A 270 -8.75 2.89 -25.00
N THR A 271 -7.67 2.28 -24.52
CA THR A 271 -7.73 0.96 -23.85
C THR A 271 -6.97 0.89 -22.53
N GLY A 272 -6.02 1.78 -22.31
CA GLY A 272 -5.17 1.77 -21.12
C GLY A 272 -5.97 2.05 -19.85
N GLN A 273 -5.67 1.32 -18.78
CA GLN A 273 -6.37 1.43 -17.50
C GLN A 273 -5.42 1.81 -16.37
N LEU A 274 -5.87 2.72 -15.52
CA LEU A 274 -5.32 2.96 -14.19
C LEU A 274 -6.07 2.10 -13.19
N TRP A 275 -5.34 1.33 -12.37
CA TRP A 275 -5.86 0.57 -11.24
C TRP A 275 -5.28 1.16 -9.94
N LEU A 276 -6.16 1.60 -9.07
CA LEU A 276 -5.79 2.17 -7.78
C LEU A 276 -6.45 1.37 -6.66
N THR A 277 -5.66 0.95 -5.67
CA THR A 277 -6.16 0.36 -4.43
C THR A 277 -5.60 1.12 -3.24
N GLU A 278 -6.49 1.60 -2.35
CA GLU A 278 -6.07 2.56 -1.33
C GLU A 278 -7.00 2.56 -0.10
N MET A 279 -6.55 3.19 0.99
CA MET A 279 -7.33 3.40 2.20
C MET A 279 -8.57 4.25 1.92
N ASP A 280 -9.71 3.84 2.47
CA ASP A 280 -10.99 4.55 2.37
C ASP A 280 -11.41 5.15 3.71
N PHE A 281 -11.08 6.41 3.91
CA PHE A 281 -11.41 7.16 5.13
C PHE A 281 -12.90 7.47 5.28
N ALA A 282 -13.71 7.24 4.26
CA ALA A 282 -15.17 7.31 4.34
C ALA A 282 -15.81 6.10 5.04
N THR A 283 -15.04 5.01 5.26
CA THR A 283 -15.56 3.81 5.92
C THR A 283 -15.75 4.01 7.43
N ASP A 284 -16.70 3.26 8.01
CA ASP A 284 -16.92 3.23 9.47
C ASP A 284 -15.66 2.86 10.25
N GLY A 285 -14.82 1.98 9.68
CA GLY A 285 -13.58 1.54 10.29
C GLY A 285 -12.58 2.69 10.50
N PHE A 286 -12.39 3.53 9.48
CA PHE A 286 -11.52 4.70 9.59
C PHE A 286 -12.19 5.87 10.31
N THR A 287 -13.50 6.05 10.19
CA THR A 287 -14.24 7.03 10.98
C THR A 287 -14.07 6.79 12.47
N LYS A 288 -14.19 5.55 12.93
CA LYS A 288 -13.93 5.15 14.32
C LYS A 288 -12.46 5.35 14.72
N LEU A 289 -11.52 5.08 13.83
CA LEU A 289 -10.10 5.30 14.05
C LEU A 289 -9.79 6.79 14.24
N ARG A 290 -10.31 7.67 13.37
CA ARG A 290 -10.16 9.13 13.49
C ARG A 290 -10.81 9.69 14.76
N ALA A 291 -11.91 9.08 15.22
CA ALA A 291 -12.57 9.46 16.47
C ALA A 291 -11.75 9.09 17.72
N ASN A 292 -10.71 8.26 17.62
CA ASN A 292 -9.77 8.00 18.69
C ASN A 292 -8.51 8.87 18.53
N PRO A 293 -8.42 10.04 19.22
CA PRO A 293 -7.37 11.01 18.94
C PRO A 293 -5.96 10.50 19.29
N VAL A 294 -5.85 9.62 20.30
CA VAL A 294 -4.56 9.06 20.72
C VAL A 294 -4.03 8.10 19.66
N LEU A 295 -4.86 7.11 19.25
CA LEU A 295 -4.47 6.11 18.27
C LEU A 295 -4.21 6.74 16.91
N PHE A 296 -5.09 7.66 16.47
CA PHE A 296 -4.92 8.32 15.19
C PHE A 296 -3.68 9.23 15.15
N SER A 297 -3.38 9.96 16.24
CA SER A 297 -2.17 10.77 16.32
C SER A 297 -0.90 9.90 16.34
N LEU A 298 -0.96 8.71 16.95
CA LEU A 298 0.17 7.78 16.93
C LEU A 298 0.46 7.28 15.50
N ILE A 299 -0.56 6.89 14.74
CA ILE A 299 -0.40 6.46 13.35
C ILE A 299 0.12 7.62 12.50
N ARG A 300 -0.50 8.78 12.62
CA ARG A 300 -0.15 10.00 11.91
C ARG A 300 1.28 10.49 12.19
N SER A 301 1.82 10.22 13.40
CA SER A 301 3.20 10.58 13.72
C SER A 301 4.25 9.79 12.94
N THR A 302 3.86 8.69 12.30
CA THR A 302 4.70 7.86 11.45
C THR A 302 4.39 8.00 9.95
N GLU A 303 3.32 8.72 9.60
CA GLU A 303 2.86 8.92 8.23
C GLU A 303 2.51 10.40 8.00
N PRO A 304 3.45 11.22 7.53
CA PRO A 304 3.33 12.69 7.52
C PRO A 304 2.18 13.21 6.65
N TYR A 305 1.76 12.49 5.63
CA TYR A 305 0.70 12.92 4.70
C TYR A 305 -0.67 12.31 4.99
N LEU A 306 -0.80 11.43 5.98
CA LEU A 306 -2.03 10.68 6.23
C LEU A 306 -3.24 11.57 6.54
N ASP A 307 -3.06 12.65 7.31
CA ASP A 307 -4.14 13.60 7.62
C ASP A 307 -4.62 14.34 6.37
N VAL A 308 -3.65 14.81 5.56
CA VAL A 308 -3.92 15.53 4.32
C VAL A 308 -4.59 14.61 3.32
N TYR A 309 -4.12 13.36 3.24
CA TYR A 309 -4.74 12.34 2.40
C TYR A 309 -6.18 12.03 2.84
N ALA A 310 -6.42 11.88 4.14
CA ALA A 310 -7.75 11.58 4.67
C ALA A 310 -8.77 12.68 4.32
N ASP A 311 -8.36 13.95 4.43
CA ASP A 311 -9.20 15.09 4.06
C ASP A 311 -9.38 15.20 2.54
N TYR A 312 -8.32 14.97 1.77
CA TYR A 312 -8.35 14.93 0.30
C TYR A 312 -9.25 13.81 -0.22
N GLN A 313 -9.06 12.57 0.28
CA GLN A 313 -9.81 11.39 -0.18
C GLN A 313 -11.32 11.49 0.09
N THR A 314 -11.71 12.16 1.19
CA THR A 314 -13.14 12.34 1.56
C THR A 314 -13.75 13.62 1.00
N SER A 315 -12.99 14.47 0.32
CA SER A 315 -13.47 15.71 -0.29
C SER A 315 -14.18 15.44 -1.63
N GLU A 316 -14.99 16.39 -2.07
CA GLU A 316 -15.58 16.38 -3.41
C GLU A 316 -14.51 16.46 -4.52
N GLN A 317 -13.34 17.03 -4.20
CA GLN A 317 -12.16 17.16 -5.08
C GLN A 317 -11.13 16.06 -4.77
N GLY A 318 -11.58 14.88 -4.40
CA GLY A 318 -10.71 13.74 -4.10
C GLY A 318 -10.14 13.05 -5.35
N PRO A 319 -9.47 11.89 -5.17
CA PRO A 319 -8.73 11.20 -6.23
C PRO A 319 -9.54 10.97 -7.51
N ALA A 320 -10.82 10.58 -7.40
CA ALA A 320 -11.67 10.34 -8.56
C ALA A 320 -11.98 11.62 -9.35
N HIS A 321 -12.12 12.76 -8.64
CA HIS A 321 -12.28 14.07 -9.29
C HIS A 321 -11.00 14.45 -10.04
N ASP A 322 -9.83 14.33 -9.40
CA ASP A 322 -8.56 14.69 -10.01
C ASP A 322 -8.26 13.83 -11.24
N LEU A 323 -8.58 12.54 -11.21
CA LEU A 323 -8.46 11.67 -12.39
C LEU A 323 -9.33 12.16 -13.55
N ARG A 324 -10.56 12.61 -13.26
CA ARG A 324 -11.43 13.18 -14.30
C ARG A 324 -10.83 14.47 -14.87
N GLU A 325 -10.32 15.36 -14.03
CA GLU A 325 -9.68 16.61 -14.50
C GLU A 325 -8.44 16.36 -15.35
N VAL A 326 -7.68 15.30 -15.07
CA VAL A 326 -6.55 14.83 -15.89
C VAL A 326 -7.03 14.33 -17.25
N GLY A 327 -8.27 13.82 -17.34
CA GLY A 327 -8.86 13.35 -18.59
C GLY A 327 -9.23 11.86 -18.62
N PHE A 328 -9.15 11.16 -17.48
CA PHE A 328 -9.65 9.79 -17.40
C PHE A 328 -11.17 9.74 -17.52
N GLY A 329 -11.66 8.74 -18.24
CA GLY A 329 -13.07 8.38 -18.34
C GLY A 329 -13.39 7.05 -17.66
N ALA A 330 -14.66 6.67 -17.66
CA ALA A 330 -15.16 5.41 -17.10
C ALA A 330 -14.59 5.13 -15.69
N ILE A 331 -14.56 6.14 -14.80
CA ILE A 331 -14.05 6.02 -13.44
C ILE A 331 -15.06 5.26 -12.60
N LYS A 332 -14.64 4.09 -12.06
CA LYS A 332 -15.47 3.20 -11.26
C LYS A 332 -14.76 2.88 -9.94
N LEU A 333 -15.53 2.89 -8.86
CA LEU A 333 -15.05 2.57 -7.51
C LEU A 333 -15.87 1.45 -6.89
N ALA A 334 -15.20 0.59 -6.12
CA ALA A 334 -15.83 -0.44 -5.29
C ALA A 334 -15.11 -0.54 -3.94
N ALA A 335 -15.80 -0.97 -2.89
CA ALA A 335 -15.13 -1.37 -1.66
C ALA A 335 -14.31 -2.64 -1.92
N ALA A 336 -13.07 -2.64 -1.45
CA ALA A 336 -12.18 -3.80 -1.56
C ALA A 336 -12.08 -4.56 -0.24
N THR A 337 -12.04 -3.82 0.87
CA THR A 337 -12.11 -4.37 2.24
C THR A 337 -12.99 -3.47 3.09
N GLY A 338 -13.17 -3.79 4.37
CA GLY A 338 -13.89 -2.89 5.30
C GLY A 338 -13.20 -1.53 5.55
N ARG A 339 -12.01 -1.28 4.95
CA ARG A 339 -11.21 -0.06 5.14
C ARG A 339 -10.53 0.45 3.87
N HIS A 340 -10.71 -0.22 2.74
CA HIS A 340 -10.01 0.11 1.50
C HIS A 340 -10.99 0.07 0.32
N PHE A 341 -10.69 0.83 -0.70
CA PHE A 341 -11.40 0.82 -1.97
C PHE A 341 -10.47 0.39 -3.12
N ALA A 342 -11.09 -0.04 -4.20
CA ALA A 342 -10.46 -0.19 -5.50
C ALA A 342 -11.10 0.78 -6.49
N LEU A 343 -10.30 1.28 -7.43
CA LEU A 343 -10.73 2.16 -8.50
C LEU A 343 -10.13 1.69 -9.83
N VAL A 344 -10.95 1.69 -10.87
CA VAL A 344 -10.52 1.52 -12.27
C VAL A 344 -10.92 2.75 -13.04
N ALA A 345 -9.97 3.35 -13.74
CA ALA A 345 -10.18 4.46 -14.65
C ALA A 345 -9.58 4.13 -16.02
N THR A 346 -10.23 4.52 -17.11
CA THR A 346 -9.76 4.24 -18.47
C THR A 346 -9.25 5.51 -19.13
N ARG A 347 -8.10 5.44 -19.81
CA ARG A 347 -7.66 6.51 -20.69
C ARG A 347 -8.52 6.48 -21.97
N PRO A 348 -9.38 7.48 -22.24
CA PRO A 348 -10.18 7.53 -23.46
C PRO A 348 -9.30 7.73 -24.69
N ASP A 349 -9.86 7.50 -25.85
CA ASP A 349 -9.20 7.82 -27.11
C ASP A 349 -9.11 9.34 -27.31
N ARG A 350 -8.21 9.77 -28.20
CA ARG A 350 -8.02 11.20 -28.47
C ARG A 350 -9.31 11.82 -29.01
N GLY A 351 -9.70 12.96 -28.44
CA GLY A 351 -10.89 13.73 -28.86
C GLY A 351 -12.20 13.38 -28.15
N VAL A 352 -12.18 12.43 -27.20
CA VAL A 352 -13.30 12.17 -26.30
C VAL A 352 -13.20 13.08 -25.06
N ASP A 353 -14.25 13.83 -24.77
CA ASP A 353 -14.34 14.61 -23.51
C ASP A 353 -14.78 13.69 -22.37
N ALA A 354 -13.81 13.13 -21.67
CA ALA A 354 -14.07 12.25 -20.52
C ALA A 354 -14.65 12.98 -19.30
N ARG A 355 -14.56 14.31 -19.26
CA ARG A 355 -15.07 15.11 -18.13
C ARG A 355 -16.59 15.10 -18.02
N ALA A 356 -17.28 14.78 -19.11
CA ALA A 356 -18.74 14.64 -19.14
C ALA A 356 -19.24 13.31 -18.54
N GLU A 357 -18.36 12.32 -18.35
CA GLU A 357 -18.72 11.02 -17.80
C GLU A 357 -18.96 11.10 -16.28
N THR A 358 -19.98 10.39 -15.81
CA THR A 358 -20.29 10.27 -14.38
C THR A 358 -19.35 9.27 -13.72
N ILE A 359 -18.90 9.55 -12.48
CA ILE A 359 -18.17 8.59 -11.67
C ILE A 359 -19.16 7.54 -11.14
N ASP A 360 -18.88 6.27 -11.39
CA ASP A 360 -19.65 5.13 -10.88
C ASP A 360 -19.07 4.68 -9.53
N ASP A 361 -19.59 5.21 -8.43
CA ASP A 361 -19.15 4.89 -7.07
C ASP A 361 -20.08 3.88 -6.40
N ARG A 362 -19.64 2.63 -6.33
CA ARG A 362 -20.36 1.50 -5.72
C ARG A 362 -19.84 1.11 -4.34
N ARG A 363 -18.96 1.91 -3.72
CA ARG A 363 -18.33 1.53 -2.44
C ARG A 363 -19.35 1.21 -1.34
N ALA A 364 -20.41 1.99 -1.25
CA ALA A 364 -21.44 1.77 -0.24
C ALA A 364 -22.26 0.49 -0.46
N GLU A 365 -22.45 0.06 -1.70
CA GLU A 365 -23.17 -1.17 -2.06
C GLU A 365 -22.29 -2.41 -1.82
N THR A 366 -21.04 -2.36 -2.27
CA THR A 366 -20.09 -3.47 -2.14
C THR A 366 -19.63 -3.69 -0.70
N ALA A 367 -19.56 -2.64 0.13
CA ALA A 367 -19.23 -2.78 1.56
C ALA A 367 -20.25 -3.64 2.35
N LYS A 368 -21.50 -3.77 1.86
CA LYS A 368 -22.53 -4.59 2.46
C LYS A 368 -22.44 -6.06 2.07
N ALA A 369 -21.70 -6.37 1.04
CA ALA A 369 -21.72 -7.69 0.39
C ALA A 369 -20.55 -8.53 0.85
N ASP A 370 -20.02 -8.70 1.95
CA ASP A 370 -18.98 -9.66 2.45
C ASP A 370 -18.46 -10.72 1.41
N SER A 371 -18.64 -10.42 0.11
CA SER A 371 -18.43 -11.34 -1.00
C SER A 371 -16.96 -11.70 -1.20
N HIS A 372 -16.08 -10.72 -1.00
CA HIS A 372 -14.62 -10.89 -1.21
C HIS A 372 -14.02 -11.88 -0.22
N LEU A 373 -14.47 -11.84 1.04
CA LEU A 373 -14.02 -12.76 2.06
C LEU A 373 -14.44 -14.20 1.76
N LYS A 374 -15.69 -14.42 1.31
CA LYS A 374 -16.20 -15.75 0.94
C LYS A 374 -15.47 -16.36 -0.24
N THR A 375 -15.19 -15.57 -1.26
CA THR A 375 -14.45 -16.05 -2.44
C THR A 375 -13.01 -16.41 -2.08
N TRP A 376 -12.36 -15.60 -1.23
CA TRP A 376 -11.02 -15.92 -0.78
C TRP A 376 -11.01 -17.16 0.12
N GLU A 377 -11.99 -17.33 1.03
CA GLU A 377 -12.17 -18.53 1.86
C GLU A 377 -12.25 -19.78 1.00
N ALA A 378 -13.10 -19.78 -0.01
CA ALA A 378 -13.23 -20.91 -0.94
C ALA A 378 -11.93 -21.22 -1.68
N LYS A 379 -11.16 -20.17 -2.09
CA LYS A 379 -9.86 -20.35 -2.73
C LYS A 379 -8.79 -20.86 -1.74
N ALA A 380 -8.85 -20.44 -0.48
CA ALA A 380 -7.92 -20.89 0.56
C ALA A 380 -8.17 -22.36 0.93
N GLU A 381 -9.43 -22.78 1.06
CA GLU A 381 -9.80 -24.18 1.28
C GLU A 381 -9.31 -25.06 0.12
N GLY A 382 -9.52 -24.67 -1.13
CA GLY A 382 -9.02 -25.40 -2.30
C GLY A 382 -7.48 -25.39 -2.43
N ARG A 383 -6.78 -24.46 -1.77
CA ARG A 383 -5.31 -24.47 -1.66
C ARG A 383 -4.84 -25.43 -0.59
N ALA A 384 -5.47 -25.41 0.60
CA ALA A 384 -5.17 -26.33 1.68
C ALA A 384 -5.30 -27.80 1.25
N GLU A 385 -6.32 -28.15 0.48
CA GLU A 385 -6.48 -29.49 -0.08
C GLU A 385 -5.34 -29.89 -1.05
N ARG A 386 -4.71 -28.95 -1.74
CA ARG A 386 -3.54 -29.20 -2.63
C ARG A 386 -2.25 -29.39 -1.86
N TYR A 387 -2.13 -28.86 -0.64
CA TYR A 387 -0.95 -29.03 0.21
C TYR A 387 -1.00 -30.28 1.09
N ILE A 388 -2.18 -30.93 1.22
CA ILE A 388 -2.36 -32.16 2.01
C ILE A 388 -2.23 -33.41 1.13
N ARG A 389 -2.19 -33.27 -0.18
CA ARG A 389 -1.94 -34.37 -1.15
C ARG A 389 -0.51 -34.35 -1.66
#